data_e619d830ab102f4dbf59a0424ec47ff9
#
_entry.id   e619d830ab102f4dbf59a0424ec47ff9
#
_cell.length_a   1.000
_cell.length_b   1.000
_cell.length_c   1.000
_cell.angle_alpha   90.00
_cell.angle_beta   90.00
_cell.angle_gamma   90.00
#
_symmetry.space_group_name_H-M   'P 1'
#
loop_
_entity.id
_entity.type
_entity.pdbx_description
1 polymer ?
#
loop_
_entity_poly.entity_id
_entity_poly.type
_entity_poly.pdbx_seq_one_letter_code
_entity_poly.pdbx_strand_id
1 'polypeptide(L)'
;HGAQLQGQLPDLLLRSDSAEEAIRSWLSDKDLSHWVPQSRGGSAEQGWQFEAASWNRSRGAEPMNPLEVGRAHLDGGFDALQSPGVAVDIAGHCLEAAVIAAVIALAWELARNRSAWIQATPTDRHDLLIRTLKSVGLSSISGASLSLAVSLAVALIPGAQIWLIAGAICSAARALPGRGDQAFDLKAWIPS
;
A
#
# COMPACT_ATOMS: atom_id res chain seq x y z
N HIS A 1 8.62 4.12 -26.45
CA HIS A 1 8.49 2.75 -25.93
C HIS A 1 8.82 2.64 -24.44
N GLY A 2 9.86 3.33 -23.90
CA GLY A 2 10.24 3.20 -22.48
C GLY A 2 9.16 3.64 -21.49
N ALA A 3 8.49 4.76 -21.72
CA ALA A 3 7.42 5.25 -20.85
C ALA A 3 6.19 4.33 -20.83
N GLN A 4 5.90 3.66 -21.95
CA GLN A 4 4.81 2.67 -22.02
C GLN A 4 5.15 1.39 -21.24
N LEU A 5 6.42 0.96 -21.26
CA LEU A 5 6.89 -0.17 -20.46
C LEU A 5 6.80 0.11 -18.97
N GLN A 6 7.22 1.30 -18.53
CA GLN A 6 7.11 1.70 -17.12
C GLN A 6 5.66 1.68 -16.61
N GLY A 7 4.70 2.10 -17.43
CA GLY A 7 3.27 2.09 -17.07
C GLY A 7 2.66 0.69 -16.92
N GLN A 8 3.38 -0.37 -17.29
CA GLN A 8 2.93 -1.76 -17.16
C GLN A 8 3.62 -2.50 -16.00
N LEU A 9 4.63 -1.89 -15.39
CA LEU A 9 5.29 -2.46 -14.21
C LEU A 9 4.51 -2.07 -12.95
N PRO A 10 4.36 -2.99 -11.99
CA PRO A 10 3.81 -2.65 -10.68
C PRO A 10 4.61 -1.54 -9.99
N ASP A 11 3.93 -0.53 -9.48
CA ASP A 11 4.53 0.63 -8.80
C ASP A 11 5.49 0.24 -7.67
N LEU A 12 5.21 -0.87 -6.98
CA LEU A 12 6.05 -1.39 -5.89
C LEU A 12 7.46 -1.72 -6.35
N LEU A 13 7.61 -2.30 -7.55
CA LEU A 13 8.92 -2.62 -8.10
C LEU A 13 9.72 -1.36 -8.39
N LEU A 14 9.05 -0.30 -8.89
CA LEU A 14 9.68 0.96 -9.24
C LEU A 14 10.11 1.78 -8.02
N ARG A 15 9.49 1.56 -6.87
CA ARG A 15 9.73 2.28 -5.62
C ARG A 15 10.68 1.56 -4.67
N SER A 16 11.02 0.30 -4.95
CA SER A 16 11.95 -0.47 -4.12
C SER A 16 13.34 0.13 -4.18
N ASP A 17 14.06 0.12 -3.06
CA ASP A 17 15.47 0.51 -2.97
C ASP A 17 16.36 -0.37 -3.87
N SER A 18 15.90 -1.59 -4.18
CA SER A 18 16.52 -2.54 -5.11
C SER A 18 15.74 -2.72 -6.40
N ALA A 19 15.15 -1.64 -6.95
CA ALA A 19 14.22 -1.66 -8.08
C ALA A 19 14.74 -2.47 -9.30
N GLU A 20 16.02 -2.34 -9.66
CA GLU A 20 16.58 -3.06 -10.80
C GLU A 20 16.54 -4.58 -10.60
N GLU A 21 16.92 -5.06 -9.41
CA GLU A 21 16.92 -6.48 -9.08
C GLU A 21 15.48 -7.01 -8.98
N ALA A 22 14.58 -6.25 -8.33
CA ALA A 22 13.17 -6.57 -8.19
C ALA A 22 12.48 -6.69 -9.55
N ILE A 23 12.71 -5.74 -10.47
CA ILE A 23 12.17 -5.75 -11.82
C ILE A 23 12.74 -6.94 -12.62
N ARG A 24 14.02 -7.18 -12.55
CA ARG A 24 14.67 -8.30 -13.24
C ARG A 24 14.12 -9.65 -12.76
N SER A 25 13.99 -9.82 -11.46
CA SER A 25 13.39 -11.02 -10.85
C SER A 25 11.94 -11.20 -11.29
N TRP A 26 11.14 -10.14 -11.23
CA TRP A 26 9.73 -10.17 -11.62
C TRP A 26 9.53 -10.49 -13.09
N LEU A 27 10.38 -9.98 -13.98
CA LEU A 27 10.31 -10.25 -15.43
C LEU A 27 10.81 -11.65 -15.82
N SER A 28 11.49 -12.37 -14.92
CA SER A 28 12.17 -13.63 -15.26
C SER A 28 11.25 -14.74 -15.77
N ASP A 29 9.98 -14.71 -15.35
CA ASP A 29 8.95 -15.69 -15.70
C ASP A 29 7.76 -15.08 -16.48
N LYS A 30 7.89 -13.83 -16.93
CA LYS A 30 6.85 -13.10 -17.65
C LYS A 30 7.12 -13.03 -19.14
N ASP A 31 6.07 -13.16 -19.92
CA ASP A 31 6.05 -12.82 -21.35
C ASP A 31 5.24 -11.51 -21.53
N LEU A 32 5.63 -10.73 -22.55
CA LEU A 32 4.82 -9.61 -23.01
C LEU A 32 3.70 -10.16 -23.92
N SER A 33 2.49 -10.02 -23.47
CA SER A 33 1.30 -10.54 -24.15
C SER A 33 0.43 -9.41 -24.71
N HIS A 34 0.09 -9.49 -25.99
CA HIS A 34 -0.87 -8.59 -26.61
C HIS A 34 -2.30 -9.09 -26.34
N TRP A 35 -3.23 -8.19 -26.05
CA TRP A 35 -4.63 -8.54 -25.83
C TRP A 35 -5.24 -9.22 -27.05
N VAL A 36 -4.88 -8.73 -28.24
CA VAL A 36 -5.13 -9.45 -29.51
C VAL A 36 -3.78 -9.95 -30.01
N PRO A 37 -3.58 -11.27 -30.18
CA PRO A 37 -2.32 -11.81 -30.65
C PRO A 37 -1.85 -11.22 -31.97
N GLN A 38 -0.55 -10.99 -32.11
CA GLN A 38 0.02 -10.47 -33.38
C GLN A 38 -0.25 -11.39 -34.56
N SER A 39 -0.30 -12.70 -34.34
CA SER A 39 -0.68 -13.70 -35.38
C SER A 39 -2.11 -13.53 -35.89
N ARG A 40 -2.97 -12.81 -35.17
CA ARG A 40 -4.33 -12.43 -35.58
C ARG A 40 -4.45 -10.96 -35.97
N GLY A 41 -3.33 -10.29 -36.25
CA GLY A 41 -3.31 -8.89 -36.65
C GLY A 41 -3.37 -7.90 -35.47
N GLY A 42 -3.15 -8.35 -34.25
CA GLY A 42 -3.09 -7.49 -33.07
C GLY A 42 -1.89 -6.54 -33.11
N SER A 43 -2.07 -5.35 -32.53
CA SER A 43 -1.03 -4.33 -32.38
C SER A 43 -0.89 -3.90 -30.93
N ALA A 44 0.23 -3.24 -30.60
CA ALA A 44 0.46 -2.67 -29.27
C ALA A 44 -0.55 -1.56 -28.90
N GLU A 45 -1.18 -0.93 -29.89
CA GLU A 45 -2.20 0.10 -29.68
C GLU A 45 -3.51 -0.47 -29.13
N GLN A 46 -3.79 -1.74 -29.39
CA GLN A 46 -4.97 -2.45 -28.90
C GLN A 46 -4.82 -2.92 -27.45
N GLY A 47 -3.63 -2.77 -26.87
CA GLY A 47 -3.29 -3.14 -25.53
C GLY A 47 -2.39 -4.36 -25.44
N TRP A 48 -1.60 -4.37 -24.38
CA TRP A 48 -0.69 -5.45 -24.02
C TRP A 48 -0.37 -5.36 -22.52
N GLN A 49 0.14 -6.43 -21.96
CA GLN A 49 0.58 -6.48 -20.58
C GLN A 49 1.59 -7.59 -20.34
N PHE A 50 2.26 -7.58 -19.21
CA PHE A 50 3.03 -8.71 -18.76
C PHE A 50 2.12 -9.75 -18.10
N GLU A 51 2.33 -11.02 -18.42
CA GLU A 51 1.67 -12.14 -17.75
C GLU A 51 2.64 -13.31 -17.59
N ALA A 52 2.32 -14.26 -16.72
CA ALA A 52 3.13 -15.47 -16.58
C ALA A 52 3.31 -16.17 -17.92
N ALA A 53 4.55 -16.49 -18.29
CA ALA A 53 4.90 -17.09 -19.58
C ALA A 53 4.16 -18.41 -19.82
N SER A 54 3.89 -19.18 -18.76
CA SER A 54 3.10 -20.42 -18.83
C SER A 54 1.66 -20.17 -19.29
N TRP A 55 1.02 -19.10 -18.83
CA TRP A 55 -0.33 -18.72 -19.24
C TRP A 55 -0.37 -18.21 -20.65
N ASN A 56 0.55 -17.31 -21.04
CA ASN A 56 0.67 -16.83 -22.39
C ASN A 56 0.79 -17.98 -23.40
N ARG A 57 1.70 -18.90 -23.11
CA ARG A 57 1.96 -20.08 -24.00
C ARG A 57 0.80 -21.05 -24.03
N SER A 58 0.08 -21.25 -22.91
CA SER A 58 -1.09 -22.15 -22.88
C SER A 58 -2.27 -21.59 -23.67
N ARG A 59 -2.47 -20.27 -23.69
CA ARG A 59 -3.52 -19.60 -24.48
C ARG A 59 -3.20 -19.63 -25.97
N GLY A 60 -1.93 -19.59 -26.36
CA GLY A 60 -1.50 -19.57 -27.74
C GLY A 60 -1.99 -18.34 -28.49
N ALA A 61 -2.69 -18.53 -29.63
CA ALA A 61 -3.19 -17.45 -30.46
C ALA A 61 -4.62 -16.97 -30.11
N GLU A 62 -5.16 -17.34 -28.96
CA GLU A 62 -6.48 -16.83 -28.53
C GLU A 62 -6.35 -15.43 -27.95
N PRO A 63 -7.27 -14.49 -28.28
CA PRO A 63 -7.32 -13.17 -27.64
C PRO A 63 -7.60 -13.26 -26.14
N MET A 64 -7.02 -12.34 -25.35
CA MET A 64 -7.33 -12.22 -23.95
C MET A 64 -8.77 -11.75 -23.74
N ASN A 65 -9.50 -12.40 -22.85
CA ASN A 65 -10.76 -11.88 -22.36
C ASN A 65 -10.55 -10.90 -21.19
N PRO A 66 -11.55 -10.06 -20.84
CA PRO A 66 -11.40 -9.07 -19.75
C PRO A 66 -11.05 -9.67 -18.39
N LEU A 67 -11.48 -10.90 -18.09
CA LEU A 67 -11.17 -11.58 -16.84
C LEU A 67 -9.69 -12.01 -16.80
N GLU A 68 -9.14 -12.46 -17.92
CA GLU A 68 -7.72 -12.81 -18.04
C GLU A 68 -6.84 -11.58 -17.92
N VAL A 69 -7.25 -10.43 -18.49
CA VAL A 69 -6.56 -9.15 -18.32
C VAL A 69 -6.53 -8.77 -16.84
N GLY A 70 -7.67 -8.81 -16.16
CA GLY A 70 -7.75 -8.52 -14.73
C GLY A 70 -6.93 -9.47 -13.87
N ARG A 71 -6.97 -10.77 -14.18
CA ARG A 71 -6.18 -11.79 -13.48
C ARG A 71 -4.69 -11.55 -13.64
N ALA A 72 -4.20 -11.34 -14.86
CA ALA A 72 -2.78 -11.11 -15.11
C ALA A 72 -2.26 -9.87 -14.35
N HIS A 73 -3.10 -8.83 -14.23
CA HIS A 73 -2.77 -7.66 -13.41
C HIS A 73 -2.65 -8.00 -11.92
N LEU A 74 -3.59 -8.76 -11.37
CA LEU A 74 -3.56 -9.18 -9.96
C LEU A 74 -2.38 -10.11 -9.68
N ASP A 75 -2.17 -11.13 -10.53
CA ASP A 75 -1.05 -12.07 -10.41
C ASP A 75 0.29 -11.31 -10.47
N GLY A 76 0.43 -10.34 -11.40
CA GLY A 76 1.59 -9.47 -11.49
C GLY A 76 1.84 -8.64 -10.24
N GLY A 77 0.77 -8.13 -9.60
CA GLY A 77 0.86 -7.41 -8.33
C GLY A 77 1.28 -8.32 -7.17
N PHE A 78 0.75 -9.54 -7.09
CA PHE A 78 1.15 -10.52 -6.07
C PHE A 78 2.60 -10.98 -6.24
N ASP A 79 3.05 -11.22 -7.48
CA ASP A 79 4.43 -11.58 -7.76
C ASP A 79 5.40 -10.44 -7.42
N ALA A 80 4.98 -9.18 -7.64
CA ALA A 80 5.77 -8.01 -7.24
C ALA A 80 6.01 -7.95 -5.72
N LEU A 81 5.00 -8.31 -4.91
CA LEU A 81 5.14 -8.38 -3.45
C LEU A 81 6.18 -9.43 -3.00
N GLN A 82 6.39 -10.48 -3.80
CA GLN A 82 7.34 -11.54 -3.52
C GLN A 82 8.73 -11.27 -4.10
N SER A 83 8.90 -10.18 -4.88
CA SER A 83 10.19 -9.82 -5.47
C SER A 83 11.22 -9.45 -4.41
N PRO A 84 12.50 -9.82 -4.59
CA PRO A 84 13.57 -9.45 -3.69
C PRO A 84 13.61 -7.93 -3.44
N GLY A 85 13.80 -7.53 -2.20
CA GLY A 85 13.80 -6.12 -1.79
C GLY A 85 12.41 -5.59 -1.45
N VAL A 86 11.38 -5.80 -2.29
CA VAL A 86 10.03 -5.27 -2.06
C VAL A 86 9.43 -5.74 -0.74
N ALA A 87 9.57 -7.03 -0.42
CA ALA A 87 9.09 -7.57 0.85
C ALA A 87 9.83 -6.97 2.06
N VAL A 88 11.13 -6.70 1.91
CA VAL A 88 11.97 -6.06 2.95
C VAL A 88 11.55 -4.60 3.13
N ASP A 89 11.33 -3.86 2.03
CA ASP A 89 10.88 -2.46 2.08
C ASP A 89 9.50 -2.33 2.75
N ILE A 90 8.56 -3.23 2.41
CA ILE A 90 7.24 -3.27 3.07
C ILE A 90 7.39 -3.56 4.57
N ALA A 91 8.22 -4.51 4.95
CA ALA A 91 8.48 -4.81 6.36
C ALA A 91 9.11 -3.60 7.08
N GLY A 92 10.03 -2.89 6.43
CA GLY A 92 10.62 -1.64 6.92
C GLY A 92 9.55 -0.57 7.17
N HIS A 93 8.68 -0.31 6.20
CA HIS A 93 7.59 0.65 6.35
C HIS A 93 6.58 0.26 7.44
N CYS A 94 6.28 -1.04 7.58
CA CYS A 94 5.44 -1.52 8.69
C CYS A 94 6.10 -1.25 10.05
N LEU A 95 7.40 -1.46 10.17
CA LEU A 95 8.15 -1.19 11.39
C LEU A 95 8.18 0.32 11.69
N GLU A 96 8.47 1.17 10.72
CA GLU A 96 8.44 2.62 10.87
C GLU A 96 7.05 3.10 11.33
N ALA A 97 5.98 2.63 10.71
CA ALA A 97 4.63 2.96 11.10
C ALA A 97 4.30 2.50 12.54
N ALA A 98 4.80 1.34 12.94
CA ALA A 98 4.66 0.85 14.32
C ALA A 98 5.38 1.76 15.32
N VAL A 99 6.61 2.18 15.01
CA VAL A 99 7.39 3.11 15.87
C VAL A 99 6.70 4.46 15.98
N ILE A 100 6.26 5.04 14.87
CA ILE A 100 5.54 6.32 14.87
C ILE A 100 4.26 6.23 15.71
N ALA A 101 3.47 5.17 15.52
CA ALA A 101 2.25 4.95 16.31
C ALA A 101 2.56 4.78 17.81
N ALA A 102 3.64 4.09 18.16
CA ALA A 102 4.10 3.94 19.53
C ALA A 102 4.46 5.28 20.17
N VAL A 103 5.22 6.13 19.46
CA VAL A 103 5.63 7.44 19.95
C VAL A 103 4.42 8.35 20.17
N ILE A 104 3.49 8.39 19.23
CA ILE A 104 2.25 9.17 19.35
C ILE A 104 1.42 8.69 20.54
N ALA A 105 1.23 7.37 20.68
CA ALA A 105 0.47 6.80 21.78
C ALA A 105 1.12 7.08 23.13
N LEU A 106 2.44 6.98 23.22
CA LEU A 106 3.19 7.30 24.44
C LEU A 106 3.01 8.77 24.82
N ALA A 107 3.19 9.69 23.86
CA ALA A 107 3.01 11.12 24.10
C ALA A 107 1.58 11.44 24.57
N TRP A 108 0.58 10.81 23.94
CA TRP A 108 -0.84 10.96 24.32
C TRP A 108 -1.12 10.44 25.72
N GLU A 109 -0.66 9.24 26.06
CA GLU A 109 -0.86 8.65 27.38
C GLU A 109 -0.18 9.46 28.48
N LEU A 110 1.04 9.97 28.26
CA LEU A 110 1.74 10.84 29.18
C LEU A 110 1.00 12.17 29.37
N ALA A 111 0.51 12.78 28.30
CA ALA A 111 -0.24 14.02 28.37
C ALA A 111 -1.57 13.83 29.11
N ARG A 112 -2.32 12.77 28.78
CA ARG A 112 -3.62 12.44 29.38
C ARG A 112 -3.51 12.11 30.86
N ASN A 113 -2.48 11.39 31.26
CA ASN A 113 -2.28 10.93 32.64
C ASN A 113 -1.26 11.78 33.43
N ARG A 114 -0.91 13.00 32.95
CA ARG A 114 0.11 13.84 33.55
C ARG A 114 -0.07 14.03 35.05
N SER A 115 -1.27 14.35 35.52
CA SER A 115 -1.58 14.55 36.93
C SER A 115 -1.38 13.26 37.76
N ALA A 116 -1.82 12.12 37.19
CA ALA A 116 -1.63 10.83 37.83
C ALA A 116 -0.13 10.49 37.96
N TRP A 117 0.69 10.75 36.94
CA TRP A 117 2.13 10.53 37.01
C TRP A 117 2.84 11.39 38.02
N ILE A 118 2.42 12.67 38.21
CA ILE A 118 3.03 13.60 39.15
C ILE A 118 2.69 13.19 40.58
N GLN A 119 1.47 12.70 40.85
CA GLN A 119 0.97 12.39 42.18
C GLN A 119 1.17 10.92 42.58
N ALA A 120 1.61 10.06 41.68
CA ALA A 120 1.71 8.62 41.87
C ALA A 120 2.78 8.25 42.90
N THR A 121 2.43 7.36 43.81
CA THR A 121 3.38 6.65 44.66
C THR A 121 4.27 5.71 43.85
N PRO A 122 5.40 5.21 44.37
CA PRO A 122 6.25 4.26 43.65
C PRO A 122 5.50 3.03 43.14
N THR A 123 4.54 2.51 43.91
CA THR A 123 3.70 1.36 43.52
C THR A 123 2.72 1.71 42.39
N ASP A 124 2.05 2.87 42.49
CA ASP A 124 1.11 3.32 41.46
C ASP A 124 1.81 3.62 40.12
N ARG A 125 3.07 4.08 40.19
CA ARG A 125 3.89 4.30 38.96
C ARG A 125 4.13 3.02 38.17
N HIS A 126 4.32 1.90 38.82
CA HIS A 126 4.47 0.60 38.18
C HIS A 126 3.21 0.21 37.41
N ASP A 127 2.03 0.37 38.02
CA ASP A 127 0.76 0.06 37.37
C ASP A 127 0.46 1.02 36.21
N LEU A 128 0.75 2.31 36.36
CA LEU A 128 0.67 3.28 35.28
C LEU A 128 1.60 2.93 34.13
N LEU A 129 2.83 2.51 34.43
CA LEU A 129 3.77 2.06 33.40
C LEU A 129 3.24 0.87 32.59
N ILE A 130 2.73 -0.16 33.28
CA ILE A 130 2.16 -1.34 32.61
C ILE A 130 0.98 -0.96 31.70
N ARG A 131 0.07 -0.09 32.17
CA ARG A 131 -1.06 0.39 31.37
C ARG A 131 -0.59 1.16 30.15
N THR A 132 0.37 2.06 30.32
CA THR A 132 0.98 2.83 29.22
C THR A 132 1.64 1.91 28.20
N LEU A 133 2.43 0.92 28.63
CA LEU A 133 3.07 -0.04 27.74
C LEU A 133 2.06 -0.89 26.95
N LYS A 134 0.95 -1.30 27.57
CA LYS A 134 -0.12 -2.01 26.87
C LYS A 134 -0.77 -1.13 25.79
N SER A 135 -1.08 0.14 26.10
CA SER A 135 -1.66 1.08 25.15
C SER A 135 -0.72 1.35 23.96
N VAL A 136 0.56 1.57 24.24
CA VAL A 136 1.61 1.77 23.24
C VAL A 136 1.78 0.52 22.36
N GLY A 137 1.80 -0.67 22.96
CA GLY A 137 1.92 -1.93 22.21
C GLY A 137 0.75 -2.16 21.24
N LEU A 138 -0.48 -1.93 21.68
CA LEU A 138 -1.66 -2.02 20.81
C LEU A 138 -1.62 -1.01 19.67
N SER A 139 -1.17 0.22 19.92
CA SER A 139 -1.04 1.25 18.89
C SER A 139 0.04 0.91 17.87
N SER A 140 1.15 0.30 18.30
CA SER A 140 2.21 -0.17 17.41
C SER A 140 1.73 -1.26 16.45
N ILE A 141 0.97 -2.25 16.98
CA ILE A 141 0.38 -3.31 16.17
C ILE A 141 -0.61 -2.72 15.14
N SER A 142 -1.45 -1.77 15.58
CA SER A 142 -2.40 -1.10 14.69
C SER A 142 -1.70 -0.31 13.59
N GLY A 143 -0.60 0.39 13.90
CA GLY A 143 0.20 1.12 12.93
C GLY A 143 0.82 0.20 11.87
N ALA A 144 1.44 -0.90 12.29
CA ALA A 144 2.02 -1.89 11.40
C ALA A 144 0.95 -2.54 10.49
N SER A 145 -0.19 -2.93 11.05
CA SER A 145 -1.30 -3.54 10.31
C SER A 145 -1.89 -2.58 9.27
N LEU A 146 -2.03 -1.30 9.62
CA LEU A 146 -2.51 -0.27 8.69
C LEU A 146 -1.50 -0.06 7.55
N SER A 147 -0.21 0.03 7.86
CA SER A 147 0.84 0.18 6.85
C SER A 147 0.85 -1.00 5.88
N LEU A 148 0.72 -2.23 6.37
CA LEU A 148 0.63 -3.41 5.53
C LEU A 148 -0.61 -3.37 4.61
N ALA A 149 -1.79 -3.03 5.16
CA ALA A 149 -3.02 -2.93 4.37
C ALA A 149 -2.92 -1.85 3.28
N VAL A 150 -2.31 -0.69 3.59
CA VAL A 150 -2.06 0.39 2.62
C VAL A 150 -1.10 -0.09 1.51
N SER A 151 -0.01 -0.75 1.88
CA SER A 151 0.96 -1.28 0.92
C SER A 151 0.32 -2.30 -0.03
N LEU A 152 -0.50 -3.22 0.50
CA LEU A 152 -1.25 -4.18 -0.30
C LEU A 152 -2.27 -3.51 -1.22
N ALA A 153 -3.01 -2.53 -0.72
CA ALA A 153 -4.00 -1.81 -1.53
C ALA A 153 -3.34 -1.06 -2.70
N VAL A 154 -2.21 -0.40 -2.46
CA VAL A 154 -1.44 0.30 -3.51
C VAL A 154 -0.88 -0.69 -4.54
N ALA A 155 -0.45 -1.89 -4.08
CA ALA A 155 0.08 -2.92 -4.96
C ALA A 155 -0.96 -3.51 -5.90
N LEU A 156 -2.18 -3.73 -5.40
CA LEU A 156 -3.20 -4.52 -6.09
C LEU A 156 -4.25 -3.66 -6.82
N ILE A 157 -4.41 -2.40 -6.44
CA ILE A 157 -5.48 -1.53 -6.96
C ILE A 157 -4.85 -0.29 -7.61
N PRO A 158 -4.88 -0.16 -8.94
CA PRO A 158 -4.41 1.03 -9.64
C PRO A 158 -5.12 2.29 -9.12
N GLY A 159 -4.35 3.32 -8.79
CA GLY A 159 -4.88 4.57 -8.26
C GLY A 159 -5.36 4.54 -6.80
N ALA A 160 -5.18 3.43 -6.07
CA ALA A 160 -5.55 3.34 -4.65
C ALA A 160 -4.93 4.42 -3.77
N GLN A 161 -3.72 4.86 -4.08
CA GLN A 161 -3.03 5.94 -3.36
C GLN A 161 -3.86 7.23 -3.29
N ILE A 162 -4.58 7.59 -4.35
CA ILE A 162 -5.42 8.79 -4.40
C ILE A 162 -6.56 8.69 -3.38
N TRP A 163 -7.24 7.53 -3.34
CA TRP A 163 -8.34 7.28 -2.41
C TRP A 163 -7.88 7.18 -0.96
N LEU A 164 -6.70 6.59 -0.72
CA LEU A 164 -6.10 6.49 0.61
C LEU A 164 -5.71 7.87 1.15
N ILE A 165 -5.11 8.73 0.33
CA ILE A 165 -4.76 10.11 0.71
C ILE A 165 -6.05 10.90 0.99
N ALA A 166 -7.06 10.83 0.12
CA ALA A 166 -8.33 11.50 0.33
C ALA A 166 -9.02 11.02 1.63
N GLY A 167 -9.03 9.72 1.89
CA GLY A 167 -9.55 9.12 3.12
C GLY A 167 -8.80 9.58 4.37
N ALA A 168 -7.47 9.66 4.32
CA ALA A 168 -6.62 10.13 5.42
C ALA A 168 -6.90 11.61 5.74
N ILE A 169 -6.99 12.47 4.71
CA ILE A 169 -7.32 13.90 4.86
C ILE A 169 -8.72 14.06 5.50
N CYS A 170 -9.72 13.34 5.01
CA CYS A 170 -11.07 13.37 5.57
C CYS A 170 -11.12 12.90 7.03
N SER A 171 -10.35 11.86 7.37
CA SER A 171 -10.27 11.35 8.75
C SER A 171 -9.56 12.33 9.68
N ALA A 172 -8.47 12.93 9.25
CA ALA A 172 -7.76 13.95 10.01
C ALA A 172 -8.62 15.20 10.23
N ALA A 173 -9.38 15.63 9.21
CA ALA A 173 -10.30 16.77 9.34
C ALA A 173 -11.42 16.52 10.36
N ARG A 174 -11.89 15.27 10.48
CA ARG A 174 -12.91 14.88 11.50
C ARG A 174 -12.34 14.77 12.91
N ALA A 175 -11.05 14.47 13.04
CA ALA A 175 -10.38 14.30 14.32
C ALA A 175 -9.98 15.63 15.00
N LEU A 176 -10.04 16.76 14.27
CA LEU A 176 -9.71 18.07 14.83
C LEU A 176 -10.83 18.56 15.75
N PRO A 177 -10.56 18.77 17.06
CA PRO A 177 -11.56 19.27 17.99
C PRO A 177 -11.90 20.73 17.66
N GLY A 178 -13.19 21.04 17.47
CA GLY A 178 -13.69 22.41 17.36
C GLY A 178 -14.34 22.81 16.03
N ARG A 179 -14.46 21.93 15.05
CA ARG A 179 -15.28 22.16 13.85
C ARG A 179 -16.54 21.29 13.89
N GLY A 180 -17.45 21.63 14.80
CA GLY A 180 -18.83 21.16 14.70
C GLY A 180 -19.44 21.63 13.38
N ASP A 181 -20.05 20.71 12.66
CA ASP A 181 -21.08 20.88 11.63
C ASP A 181 -20.80 21.69 10.34
N GLN A 182 -19.58 22.03 10.01
CA GLN A 182 -19.30 22.42 8.63
C GLN A 182 -18.99 21.17 7.81
N ALA A 183 -20.00 20.64 7.12
CA ALA A 183 -19.83 19.60 6.12
C ALA A 183 -18.74 20.02 5.12
N PHE A 184 -17.67 19.25 5.05
CA PHE A 184 -16.60 19.46 4.08
C PHE A 184 -17.17 19.20 2.68
N ASP A 185 -17.44 20.26 1.92
CA ASP A 185 -17.98 20.15 0.56
C ASP A 185 -16.86 19.72 -0.41
N LEU A 186 -16.79 18.42 -0.64
CA LEU A 186 -15.86 17.81 -1.60
C LEU A 186 -16.03 18.34 -3.04
N LYS A 187 -17.21 18.88 -3.39
CA LYS A 187 -17.47 19.41 -4.73
C LYS A 187 -16.70 20.69 -5.04
N ALA A 188 -16.28 21.43 -4.00
CA ALA A 188 -15.47 22.65 -4.18
C ALA A 188 -14.02 22.38 -4.59
N TRP A 189 -13.56 21.12 -4.55
CA TRP A 189 -12.16 20.73 -4.80
C TRP A 189 -11.95 19.89 -6.06
N ILE A 190 -13.01 19.56 -6.80
CA ILE A 190 -12.91 18.81 -8.06
C ILE A 190 -12.98 19.84 -9.20
N PRO A 191 -11.89 20.08 -9.94
CA PRO A 191 -11.95 20.91 -11.14
C PRO A 191 -12.86 20.26 -12.18
N SER A 192 -13.76 21.04 -12.72
CA SER A 192 -14.69 20.69 -13.82
C SER A 192 -13.94 20.37 -15.11
#